data_533ccd6e5be4b2fb64ed10729f52d623
#
_entry.id   533ccd6e5be4b2fb64ed10729f52d623
#
_cell.length_a   1.000
_cell.length_b   1.000
_cell.length_c   1.000
_cell.angle_alpha   90.00
_cell.angle_beta   90.00
_cell.angle_gamma   90.00
#
_symmetry.space_group_name_H-M   'P 1'
#
loop_
_entity.id
_entity.type
_entity.pdbx_description
1 polymer ?
#
loop_
_entity_poly.entity_id
_entity_poly.type
_entity_poly.pdbx_seq_one_letter_code
_entity_poly.pdbx_strand_id
1 'polypeptide(L)'
;MGIRKYKPTTAGRRGSTVADFAEITRSEPEKSLVRPLPKSGGRNAQGRITTRHQGGGHKRAYRVIDFRRSDKDGVPAKVAHIEYDPNRTARIALLHYADGEKRYILAPERLKQGDTVEAGPSADIKPGNNLPLRNIPTGTVVHAIELRPGGGAKIARSAGSGVQLVAKEGRYAQLRMPSGEIRNVDVRCRATIGEVGNSGQANINWGKAGRMRWKGKRPSVRGVA
;
A
#
# COMPACT_ATOMS: atom_id res chain seq x y z
N MET A 1 -5.46 -2.00 14.24
CA MET A 1 -6.04 -0.67 13.92
C MET A 1 -7.38 -0.51 14.61
N GLY A 2 -7.55 0.58 15.38
CA GLY A 2 -8.83 0.92 16.01
C GLY A 2 -9.72 1.75 15.07
N ILE A 3 -11.03 1.57 15.21
CA ILE A 3 -12.05 2.36 14.49
C ILE A 3 -12.85 3.16 15.49
N ARG A 4 -12.85 4.48 15.35
CA ARG A 4 -13.63 5.40 16.17
C ARG A 4 -14.97 5.70 15.50
N LYS A 5 -16.06 5.50 16.21
CA LYS A 5 -17.42 5.91 15.81
C LYS A 5 -17.69 7.34 16.24
N TYR A 6 -18.37 8.12 15.40
CA TYR A 6 -18.87 9.43 15.78
C TYR A 6 -20.20 9.32 16.55
N LYS A 7 -20.45 10.28 17.45
CA LYS A 7 -21.79 10.44 18.07
C LYS A 7 -22.81 10.80 16.98
N PRO A 8 -24.02 10.24 17.00
CA PRO A 8 -25.05 10.44 15.97
C PRO A 8 -25.77 11.80 16.10
N THR A 9 -25.02 12.90 16.16
CA THR A 9 -25.56 14.26 16.34
C THR A 9 -26.23 14.85 15.10
N THR A 10 -25.89 14.33 13.92
CA THR A 10 -26.48 14.76 12.63
C THR A 10 -26.63 13.56 11.70
N ALA A 11 -27.47 13.67 10.67
CA ALA A 11 -27.64 12.62 9.67
C ALA A 11 -26.31 12.18 9.03
N GLY A 12 -25.40 13.13 8.74
CA GLY A 12 -24.08 12.82 8.14
C GLY A 12 -23.07 12.20 9.11
N ARG A 13 -23.29 12.29 10.43
CA ARG A 13 -22.47 11.64 11.45
C ARG A 13 -23.03 10.29 11.90
N ARG A 14 -24.32 10.07 11.71
CA ARG A 14 -24.96 8.80 12.02
C ARG A 14 -24.29 7.67 11.21
N GLY A 15 -23.77 6.66 11.90
CA GLY A 15 -23.04 5.55 11.27
C GLY A 15 -21.66 5.88 10.71
N SER A 16 -21.20 7.15 10.79
CA SER A 16 -19.87 7.52 10.31
C SER A 16 -18.77 7.03 11.23
N THR A 17 -17.71 6.48 10.64
CA THR A 17 -16.53 6.02 11.38
C THR A 17 -15.24 6.58 10.75
N VAL A 18 -14.16 6.55 11.52
CA VAL A 18 -12.81 6.92 11.06
C VAL A 18 -11.78 6.00 11.72
N ALA A 19 -10.61 5.89 11.11
CA ALA A 19 -9.45 5.29 11.76
C ALA A 19 -9.06 6.11 12.99
N ASP A 20 -8.52 5.46 14.02
CA ASP A 20 -7.98 6.13 15.21
C ASP A 20 -6.59 6.72 15.00
N PHE A 21 -5.89 6.27 13.95
CA PHE A 21 -4.52 6.66 13.60
C PHE A 21 -3.45 6.37 14.68
N ALA A 22 -3.76 5.50 15.65
CA ALA A 22 -2.85 5.20 16.77
C ALA A 22 -1.49 4.65 16.32
N GLU A 23 -1.41 4.02 15.17
CA GLU A 23 -0.19 3.45 14.59
C GLU A 23 0.75 4.49 13.94
N ILE A 24 0.28 5.73 13.72
CA ILE A 24 1.03 6.78 13.04
C ILE A 24 1.96 7.45 14.06
N THR A 25 3.25 7.45 13.76
CA THR A 25 4.28 8.02 14.63
C THR A 25 4.74 9.42 14.20
N ARG A 26 4.44 9.81 12.95
CA ARG A 26 4.78 11.12 12.40
C ARG A 26 3.68 11.62 11.45
N SER A 27 3.28 12.88 11.60
CA SER A 27 2.25 13.53 10.77
C SER A 27 2.80 14.15 9.48
N GLU A 28 4.02 14.64 9.51
CA GLU A 28 4.66 15.31 8.38
C GLU A 28 5.47 14.33 7.53
N PRO A 29 5.34 14.39 6.19
CA PRO A 29 6.13 13.54 5.30
C PRO A 29 7.59 14.03 5.18
N GLU A 30 8.48 13.11 4.82
CA GLU A 30 9.86 13.46 4.46
C GLU A 30 9.89 14.28 3.17
N LYS A 31 10.37 15.53 3.24
CA LYS A 31 10.27 16.52 2.15
C LYS A 31 10.96 16.06 0.86
N SER A 32 12.13 15.41 0.98
CA SER A 32 12.90 14.90 -0.16
C SER A 32 12.16 13.84 -0.98
N LEU A 33 11.24 13.09 -0.34
CA LEU A 33 10.47 12.00 -0.93
C LEU A 33 9.05 12.43 -1.36
N VAL A 34 8.76 13.71 -1.38
CA VAL A 34 7.46 14.25 -1.82
C VAL A 34 7.58 14.87 -3.20
N ARG A 35 6.58 14.60 -4.05
CA ARG A 35 6.45 15.16 -5.38
C ARG A 35 5.07 15.79 -5.59
N PRO A 36 4.94 16.81 -6.47
CA PRO A 36 3.65 17.33 -6.86
C PRO A 36 2.76 16.25 -7.48
N LEU A 37 1.47 16.29 -7.20
CA LEU A 37 0.46 15.40 -7.79
C LEU A 37 -0.62 16.25 -8.47
N PRO A 38 -0.46 16.61 -9.77
CA PRO A 38 -1.47 17.33 -10.51
C PRO A 38 -2.73 16.49 -10.70
N LYS A 39 -3.89 17.14 -10.74
CA LYS A 39 -5.18 16.49 -10.93
C LYS A 39 -5.61 16.63 -12.39
N SER A 40 -5.78 15.51 -13.08
CA SER A 40 -6.28 15.49 -14.46
C SER A 40 -7.81 15.60 -14.56
N GLY A 41 -8.53 15.32 -13.48
CA GLY A 41 -9.99 15.31 -13.48
C GLY A 41 -10.60 14.27 -14.45
N GLY A 42 -9.89 13.18 -14.71
CA GLY A 42 -10.30 12.12 -15.64
C GLY A 42 -10.04 12.43 -17.12
N ARG A 43 -9.26 13.49 -17.42
CA ARG A 43 -8.88 13.86 -18.79
C ARG A 43 -7.61 13.13 -19.22
N ASN A 44 -7.55 12.78 -20.50
CA ASN A 44 -6.36 12.23 -21.16
C ASN A 44 -5.41 13.37 -21.62
N ALA A 45 -4.34 13.02 -22.35
CA ALA A 45 -3.37 13.98 -22.89
C ALA A 45 -4.00 15.01 -23.85
N GLN A 46 -5.11 14.66 -24.52
CA GLN A 46 -5.85 15.54 -25.45
C GLN A 46 -6.91 16.39 -24.73
N GLY A 47 -7.02 16.32 -23.40
CA GLY A 47 -8.02 17.05 -22.61
C GLY A 47 -9.43 16.44 -22.62
N ARG A 48 -9.64 15.29 -23.29
CA ARG A 48 -10.93 14.62 -23.35
C ARG A 48 -11.16 13.77 -22.10
N ILE A 49 -12.41 13.74 -21.61
CA ILE A 49 -12.78 12.88 -20.47
C ILE A 49 -12.81 11.43 -20.91
N THR A 50 -11.82 10.64 -20.43
CA THR A 50 -11.75 9.20 -20.63
C THR A 50 -12.21 8.39 -19.42
N THR A 51 -12.15 8.99 -18.23
CA THR A 51 -12.65 8.40 -17.00
C THR A 51 -13.66 9.34 -16.37
N ARG A 52 -14.94 8.98 -16.44
CA ARG A 52 -16.04 9.80 -15.89
C ARG A 52 -16.01 9.81 -14.36
N HIS A 53 -16.76 10.73 -13.76
CA HIS A 53 -17.01 10.84 -12.31
C HIS A 53 -15.75 11.09 -11.47
N GLN A 54 -14.75 11.75 -12.03
CA GLN A 54 -13.55 12.18 -11.31
C GLN A 54 -13.40 13.71 -11.36
N GLY A 55 -12.80 14.27 -10.31
CA GLY A 55 -12.45 15.68 -10.22
C GLY A 55 -12.72 16.29 -8.86
N GLY A 56 -12.16 17.47 -8.64
CA GLY A 56 -12.17 18.14 -7.34
C GLY A 56 -11.38 17.40 -6.27
N GLY A 57 -11.89 17.43 -5.04
CA GLY A 57 -11.24 16.81 -3.89
C GLY A 57 -10.08 17.61 -3.31
N HIS A 58 -9.60 17.21 -2.12
CA HIS A 58 -8.51 17.88 -1.42
C HIS A 58 -7.19 17.77 -2.21
N LYS A 59 -6.35 18.81 -2.18
CA LYS A 59 -4.99 18.81 -2.76
C LYS A 59 -4.15 17.74 -2.08
N ARG A 60 -3.38 16.99 -2.85
CA ARG A 60 -2.50 15.91 -2.36
C ARG A 60 -1.12 16.07 -2.93
N ALA A 61 -0.14 15.61 -2.17
CA ALA A 61 1.22 15.41 -2.64
C ALA A 61 1.48 13.90 -2.78
N TYR A 62 2.26 13.51 -3.76
CA TYR A 62 2.66 12.12 -3.98
C TYR A 62 3.87 11.79 -3.10
N ARG A 63 3.86 10.63 -2.43
CA ARG A 63 5.03 10.07 -1.73
C ARG A 63 5.68 9.06 -2.66
N VAL A 64 6.96 9.23 -2.89
CA VAL A 64 7.76 8.30 -3.69
C VAL A 64 7.98 7.03 -2.88
N ILE A 65 7.36 5.95 -3.30
CA ILE A 65 7.48 4.64 -2.64
C ILE A 65 8.46 3.78 -3.42
N ASP A 66 9.36 3.15 -2.71
CA ASP A 66 10.26 2.17 -3.30
C ASP A 66 9.54 0.83 -3.49
N PHE A 67 9.21 0.54 -4.73
CA PHE A 67 8.57 -0.71 -5.14
C PHE A 67 9.56 -1.75 -5.68
N ARG A 68 10.85 -1.43 -5.79
CA ARG A 68 11.86 -2.34 -6.34
C ARG A 68 12.75 -2.93 -5.27
N ARG A 69 13.39 -2.08 -4.47
CA ARG A 69 14.30 -2.44 -3.36
C ARG A 69 15.52 -3.29 -3.75
N SER A 70 15.70 -3.63 -5.03
CA SER A 70 16.76 -4.55 -5.48
C SER A 70 18.16 -3.92 -5.47
N ASP A 71 18.24 -2.60 -5.49
CA ASP A 71 19.47 -1.83 -5.43
C ASP A 71 20.02 -1.66 -4.01
N LYS A 72 19.29 -2.12 -3.00
CA LYS A 72 19.64 -2.08 -1.57
C LYS A 72 19.76 -3.48 -0.95
N ASP A 73 20.12 -4.48 -1.77
CA ASP A 73 20.31 -5.84 -1.27
C ASP A 73 21.46 -5.90 -0.25
N GLY A 74 21.20 -6.56 0.89
CA GLY A 74 22.16 -6.69 1.99
C GLY A 74 22.39 -5.42 2.82
N VAL A 75 21.71 -4.30 2.51
CA VAL A 75 21.82 -3.09 3.31
C VAL A 75 20.66 -3.03 4.30
N PRO A 76 20.92 -3.12 5.63
CA PRO A 76 19.87 -3.03 6.62
C PRO A 76 19.32 -1.60 6.71
N ALA A 77 18.02 -1.50 6.95
CA ALA A 77 17.33 -0.24 7.16
C ALA A 77 16.49 -0.28 8.45
N LYS A 78 16.55 0.80 9.23
CA LYS A 78 15.71 0.96 10.42
C LYS A 78 14.41 1.68 10.07
N VAL A 79 13.29 1.17 10.56
CA VAL A 79 11.99 1.83 10.48
C VAL A 79 12.00 3.06 11.38
N ALA A 80 12.14 4.23 10.78
CA ALA A 80 12.17 5.50 11.51
C ALA A 80 10.77 5.93 11.92
N HIS A 81 9.80 5.89 10.99
CA HIS A 81 8.42 6.32 11.25
C HIS A 81 7.42 5.51 10.44
N ILE A 82 6.18 5.43 10.95
CA ILE A 82 4.99 4.99 10.22
C ILE A 82 4.14 6.22 9.96
N GLU A 83 3.76 6.44 8.68
CA GLU A 83 3.13 7.67 8.23
C GLU A 83 1.82 7.39 7.45
N TYR A 84 0.96 8.41 7.40
CA TYR A 84 -0.25 8.42 6.60
C TYR A 84 0.05 8.88 5.17
N ASP A 85 -0.43 8.13 4.16
CA ASP A 85 -0.41 8.56 2.76
C ASP A 85 -1.86 8.76 2.25
N PRO A 86 -2.25 9.98 1.83
CA PRO A 86 -3.58 10.25 1.31
C PRO A 86 -3.87 9.60 -0.05
N ASN A 87 -2.85 9.05 -0.72
CA ASN A 87 -2.96 8.48 -2.07
C ASN A 87 -3.26 6.98 -2.05
N ARG A 88 -3.14 6.34 -0.89
CA ARG A 88 -3.37 4.90 -0.73
C ARG A 88 -4.11 4.58 0.55
N THR A 89 -4.63 3.38 0.64
CA THR A 89 -5.29 2.87 1.85
C THR A 89 -4.30 2.33 2.88
N ALA A 90 -3.16 1.81 2.42
CA ALA A 90 -2.06 1.33 3.24
C ALA A 90 -1.33 2.48 3.95
N ARG A 91 -0.77 2.22 5.14
CA ARG A 91 0.25 3.07 5.75
C ARG A 91 1.58 2.90 5.03
N ILE A 92 2.47 3.85 5.18
CA ILE A 92 3.83 3.80 4.66
C ILE A 92 4.82 3.86 5.82
N ALA A 93 5.95 3.18 5.67
CA ALA A 93 7.06 3.22 6.62
C ALA A 93 8.23 3.99 6.01
N LEU A 94 8.74 4.97 6.74
CA LEU A 94 9.97 5.67 6.40
C LEU A 94 11.15 4.83 6.89
N LEU A 95 12.00 4.43 5.99
CA LEU A 95 13.23 3.68 6.26
C LEU A 95 14.44 4.61 6.23
N HIS A 96 15.31 4.46 7.22
CA HIS A 96 16.66 5.00 7.20
C HIS A 96 17.62 3.84 6.99
N TYR A 97 18.27 3.80 5.83
CA TYR A 97 19.28 2.81 5.50
C TYR A 97 20.61 3.10 6.18
N ALA A 98 21.44 2.09 6.38
CA ALA A 98 22.75 2.23 6.99
C ALA A 98 23.70 3.14 6.18
N ASP A 99 23.48 3.27 4.87
CA ASP A 99 24.20 4.17 3.96
C ASP A 99 23.69 5.63 3.98
N GLY A 100 22.75 5.96 4.89
CA GLY A 100 22.17 7.30 5.03
C GLY A 100 21.00 7.62 4.09
N GLU A 101 20.67 6.77 3.11
CA GLU A 101 19.54 7.00 2.22
C GLU A 101 18.22 6.77 2.96
N LYS A 102 17.22 7.58 2.60
CA LYS A 102 15.86 7.44 3.13
C LYS A 102 14.92 6.98 2.03
N ARG A 103 14.06 6.03 2.31
CA ARG A 103 13.02 5.55 1.37
C ARG A 103 11.72 5.25 2.09
N TYR A 104 10.60 5.35 1.35
CA TYR A 104 9.32 4.84 1.80
C TYR A 104 9.06 3.45 1.26
N ILE A 105 8.50 2.59 2.10
CA ILE A 105 7.89 1.30 1.71
C ILE A 105 6.43 1.25 2.17
N LEU A 106 5.66 0.26 1.69
CA LEU A 106 4.36 -0.06 2.29
C LEU A 106 4.63 -0.67 3.68
N ALA A 107 3.91 -0.18 4.69
CA ALA A 107 4.02 -0.73 6.04
C ALA A 107 3.24 -2.06 6.12
N PRO A 108 3.92 -3.20 6.35
CA PRO A 108 3.22 -4.45 6.63
C PRO A 108 2.54 -4.42 7.99
N GLU A 109 1.60 -5.33 8.20
CA GLU A 109 0.98 -5.54 9.50
C GLU A 109 2.06 -5.92 10.53
N ARG A 110 1.91 -5.43 11.76
CA ARG A 110 2.83 -5.64 12.89
C ARG A 110 4.20 -4.98 12.81
N LEU A 111 4.56 -4.28 11.71
CA LEU A 111 5.80 -3.51 11.67
C LEU A 111 5.70 -2.31 12.61
N LYS A 112 6.74 -2.11 13.42
CA LYS A 112 6.82 -1.02 14.42
C LYS A 112 7.98 -0.09 14.14
N GLN A 113 7.91 1.10 14.71
CA GLN A 113 9.04 2.02 14.75
C GLN A 113 10.20 1.38 15.51
N GLY A 114 11.41 1.46 14.95
CA GLY A 114 12.61 0.87 15.50
C GLY A 114 12.96 -0.51 14.94
N ASP A 115 12.01 -1.22 14.31
CA ASP A 115 12.29 -2.50 13.66
C ASP A 115 13.33 -2.34 12.54
N THR A 116 14.08 -3.40 12.29
CA THR A 116 15.02 -3.46 11.16
C THR A 116 14.44 -4.28 10.03
N VAL A 117 14.54 -3.78 8.81
CA VAL A 117 14.13 -4.46 7.58
C VAL A 117 15.27 -4.52 6.59
N GLU A 118 15.31 -5.57 5.80
CA GLU A 118 16.37 -5.84 4.83
C GLU A 118 15.76 -6.31 3.50
N ALA A 119 16.50 -6.11 2.42
CA ALA A 119 16.19 -6.66 1.11
C ALA A 119 17.34 -7.56 0.66
N GLY A 120 17.03 -8.64 -0.06
CA GLY A 120 18.05 -9.51 -0.63
C GLY A 120 17.68 -10.99 -0.53
N PRO A 121 18.43 -11.84 -1.25
CA PRO A 121 18.17 -13.28 -1.25
C PRO A 121 18.51 -13.97 0.09
N SER A 122 19.38 -13.36 0.90
CA SER A 122 19.82 -13.86 2.21
C SER A 122 19.04 -13.27 3.39
N ALA A 123 18.11 -12.33 3.13
CA ALA A 123 17.34 -11.70 4.20
C ALA A 123 16.45 -12.71 4.95
N ASP A 124 16.29 -12.52 6.25
CA ASP A 124 15.43 -13.33 7.10
C ASP A 124 13.95 -13.27 6.68
N ILE A 125 13.18 -14.31 7.02
CA ILE A 125 11.73 -14.36 6.79
C ILE A 125 11.01 -13.57 7.90
N LYS A 126 11.17 -12.24 7.88
CA LYS A 126 10.54 -11.31 8.82
C LYS A 126 9.61 -10.33 8.09
N PRO A 127 8.49 -9.88 8.71
CA PRO A 127 7.61 -8.89 8.11
C PRO A 127 8.39 -7.63 7.67
N GLY A 128 8.19 -7.21 6.41
CA GLY A 128 8.88 -6.06 5.84
C GLY A 128 10.13 -6.38 5.03
N ASN A 129 10.73 -7.56 5.20
CA ASN A 129 11.87 -7.99 4.38
C ASN A 129 11.43 -8.34 2.96
N ASN A 130 12.29 -8.02 1.99
CA ASN A 130 11.99 -8.20 0.57
C ASN A 130 12.95 -9.23 -0.05
N LEU A 131 12.40 -10.34 -0.54
CA LEU A 131 13.17 -11.45 -1.09
C LEU A 131 12.64 -11.89 -2.46
N PRO A 132 13.48 -12.55 -3.29
CA PRO A 132 13.00 -13.33 -4.42
C PRO A 132 12.09 -14.47 -3.96
N LEU A 133 11.01 -14.78 -4.71
CA LEU A 133 10.05 -15.83 -4.36
C LEU A 133 10.71 -17.20 -4.17
N ARG A 134 11.80 -17.49 -4.91
CA ARG A 134 12.57 -18.74 -4.74
C ARG A 134 13.09 -18.94 -3.32
N ASN A 135 13.41 -17.84 -2.61
CA ASN A 135 13.99 -17.88 -1.26
C ASN A 135 12.93 -17.82 -0.14
N ILE A 136 11.65 -17.62 -0.49
CA ILE A 136 10.56 -17.54 0.49
C ILE A 136 9.95 -18.93 0.68
N PRO A 137 9.78 -19.46 1.91
CA PRO A 137 9.13 -20.75 2.14
C PRO A 137 7.69 -20.78 1.61
N THR A 138 7.23 -21.96 1.15
CA THR A 138 5.82 -22.18 0.81
C THR A 138 4.94 -22.02 2.06
N GLY A 139 3.69 -21.60 1.86
CA GLY A 139 2.77 -21.28 2.95
C GLY A 139 2.88 -19.83 3.45
N THR A 140 4.01 -19.13 3.17
CA THR A 140 4.22 -17.75 3.63
C THR A 140 3.26 -16.78 2.96
N VAL A 141 2.72 -15.84 3.74
CA VAL A 141 1.94 -14.70 3.21
C VAL A 141 2.88 -13.58 2.82
N VAL A 142 2.70 -13.05 1.64
CA VAL A 142 3.53 -11.99 1.05
C VAL A 142 2.68 -10.89 0.43
N HIS A 143 3.27 -9.70 0.28
CA HIS A 143 2.63 -8.56 -0.38
C HIS A 143 3.63 -7.84 -1.29
N ALA A 144 3.19 -6.78 -1.96
CA ALA A 144 4.04 -5.96 -2.85
C ALA A 144 4.85 -6.83 -3.83
N ILE A 145 4.16 -7.72 -4.56
CA ILE A 145 4.77 -8.74 -5.41
C ILE A 145 4.99 -8.18 -6.83
N GLU A 146 6.12 -8.52 -7.42
CA GLU A 146 6.42 -8.26 -8.82
C GLU A 146 5.68 -9.24 -9.75
N LEU A 147 5.32 -8.78 -10.95
CA LEU A 147 4.80 -9.64 -12.04
C LEU A 147 5.90 -10.09 -12.99
N ARG A 148 6.96 -9.29 -13.10
CA ARG A 148 8.15 -9.58 -13.91
C ARG A 148 9.37 -9.23 -13.09
N PRO A 149 10.46 -9.99 -13.16
CA PRO A 149 11.69 -9.69 -12.44
C PRO A 149 12.17 -8.26 -12.69
N GLY A 150 12.43 -7.50 -11.64
CA GLY A 150 12.87 -6.09 -11.71
C GLY A 150 11.80 -5.09 -12.15
N GLY A 151 10.57 -5.53 -12.39
CA GLY A 151 9.46 -4.66 -12.82
C GLY A 151 8.83 -3.82 -11.71
N GLY A 152 9.25 -4.03 -10.46
CA GLY A 152 8.67 -3.41 -9.27
C GLY A 152 7.32 -4.01 -8.87
N ALA A 153 6.96 -3.84 -7.64
CA ALA A 153 5.75 -4.42 -7.05
C ALA A 153 4.46 -3.93 -7.73
N LYS A 154 3.58 -4.87 -8.09
CA LYS A 154 2.29 -4.61 -8.76
C LYS A 154 1.11 -5.21 -7.98
N ILE A 155 1.27 -6.39 -7.38
CA ILE A 155 0.22 -7.16 -6.70
C ILE A 155 0.25 -6.88 -5.20
N ALA A 156 -0.91 -6.97 -4.54
CA ALA A 156 -1.10 -6.86 -3.09
C ALA A 156 -0.45 -5.60 -2.48
N ARG A 157 -0.97 -4.42 -2.87
CA ARG A 157 -0.48 -3.12 -2.39
C ARG A 157 -1.51 -2.34 -1.56
N SER A 158 -2.75 -2.80 -1.54
CA SER A 158 -3.82 -2.15 -0.76
C SER A 158 -3.80 -2.60 0.69
N ALA A 159 -4.39 -1.80 1.58
CA ALA A 159 -4.52 -2.15 3.00
C ALA A 159 -5.17 -3.53 3.19
N GLY A 160 -4.61 -4.34 4.08
CA GLY A 160 -5.09 -5.68 4.41
C GLY A 160 -4.91 -6.71 3.28
N SER A 161 -4.23 -6.39 2.18
CA SER A 161 -4.00 -7.35 1.12
C SER A 161 -2.75 -8.20 1.39
N GLY A 162 -2.91 -9.50 1.26
CA GLY A 162 -1.85 -10.50 1.31
C GLY A 162 -2.11 -11.58 0.27
N VAL A 163 -1.07 -12.25 -0.16
CA VAL A 163 -1.07 -13.34 -1.14
C VAL A 163 -0.28 -14.49 -0.54
N GLN A 164 -0.81 -15.69 -0.59
CA GLN A 164 -0.14 -16.86 -0.09
C GLN A 164 0.71 -17.52 -1.18
N LEU A 165 1.98 -17.80 -0.90
CA LEU A 165 2.83 -18.63 -1.74
C LEU A 165 2.49 -20.10 -1.49
N VAL A 166 1.82 -20.74 -2.45
CA VAL A 166 1.29 -22.10 -2.30
C VAL A 166 2.36 -23.14 -2.63
N ALA A 167 2.96 -23.02 -3.80
CA ALA A 167 3.95 -23.97 -4.30
C ALA A 167 5.02 -23.27 -5.16
N LYS A 168 6.11 -23.95 -5.39
CA LYS A 168 7.17 -23.56 -6.34
C LYS A 168 7.50 -24.76 -7.21
N GLU A 169 7.35 -24.59 -8.53
CA GLU A 169 7.58 -25.64 -9.52
C GLU A 169 8.49 -25.11 -10.63
N GLY A 170 9.72 -25.60 -10.66
CA GLY A 170 10.72 -25.19 -11.63
C GLY A 170 10.92 -23.67 -11.63
N ARG A 171 10.55 -23.01 -12.74
CA ARG A 171 10.70 -21.56 -12.92
C ARG A 171 9.56 -20.76 -12.31
N TYR A 172 8.48 -21.37 -11.87
CA TYR A 172 7.28 -20.66 -11.43
C TYR A 172 6.95 -20.87 -9.96
N ALA A 173 6.45 -19.82 -9.34
CA ALA A 173 5.83 -19.83 -8.02
C ALA A 173 4.33 -19.67 -8.17
N GLN A 174 3.55 -20.50 -7.50
CA GLN A 174 2.09 -20.47 -7.48
C GLN A 174 1.61 -19.58 -6.34
N LEU A 175 0.91 -18.54 -6.68
CA LEU A 175 0.42 -17.53 -5.75
C LEU A 175 -1.11 -17.58 -5.67
N ARG A 176 -1.66 -17.80 -4.47
CA ARG A 176 -3.10 -17.68 -4.20
C ARG A 176 -3.43 -16.24 -3.91
N MET A 177 -4.17 -15.61 -4.82
CA MET A 177 -4.61 -14.23 -4.72
C MET A 177 -5.77 -14.06 -3.72
N PRO A 178 -6.04 -12.84 -3.21
CA PRO A 178 -7.22 -12.59 -2.35
C PRO A 178 -8.56 -12.92 -3.00
N SER A 179 -8.62 -12.94 -4.34
CA SER A 179 -9.81 -13.37 -5.10
C SER A 179 -10.04 -14.89 -5.12
N GLY A 180 -9.07 -15.69 -4.62
CA GLY A 180 -9.06 -17.15 -4.74
C GLY A 180 -8.34 -17.68 -5.98
N GLU A 181 -8.07 -16.84 -6.98
CA GLU A 181 -7.31 -17.23 -8.19
C GLU A 181 -5.90 -17.69 -7.82
N ILE A 182 -5.43 -18.77 -8.45
CA ILE A 182 -4.04 -19.20 -8.39
C ILE A 182 -3.31 -18.70 -9.63
N ARG A 183 -2.23 -17.96 -9.43
CA ARG A 183 -1.46 -17.35 -10.50
C ARG A 183 0.00 -17.77 -10.46
N ASN A 184 0.54 -18.14 -11.62
CA ASN A 184 1.95 -18.46 -11.77
C ASN A 184 2.77 -17.19 -12.02
N VAL A 185 3.85 -17.01 -11.25
CA VAL A 185 4.79 -15.89 -11.37
C VAL A 185 6.21 -16.44 -11.36
N ASP A 186 7.14 -15.82 -12.10
CA ASP A 186 8.55 -16.26 -12.14
C ASP A 186 9.16 -16.22 -10.73
N VAL A 187 9.85 -17.26 -10.32
CA VAL A 187 10.47 -17.39 -8.98
C VAL A 187 11.53 -16.31 -8.68
N ARG A 188 12.06 -15.64 -9.71
CA ARG A 188 12.98 -14.50 -9.58
C ARG A 188 12.26 -13.20 -9.18
N CYS A 189 10.94 -13.12 -9.36
CA CYS A 189 10.15 -11.98 -8.91
C CYS A 189 10.28 -11.82 -7.40
N ARG A 190 10.31 -10.58 -6.95
CA ARG A 190 10.44 -10.23 -5.54
C ARG A 190 9.09 -10.02 -4.88
N ALA A 191 9.04 -10.30 -3.61
CA ALA A 191 7.89 -10.03 -2.76
C ALA A 191 8.36 -9.60 -1.36
N THR A 192 7.49 -8.87 -0.66
CA THR A 192 7.74 -8.48 0.74
C THR A 192 6.96 -9.40 1.67
N ILE A 193 7.60 -9.87 2.73
CA ILE A 193 7.03 -10.80 3.72
C ILE A 193 5.92 -10.10 4.53
N GLY A 194 4.85 -10.83 4.81
CA GLY A 194 3.68 -10.38 5.57
C GLY A 194 2.56 -9.85 4.68
N GLU A 195 1.48 -9.41 5.29
CA GLU A 195 0.36 -8.71 4.65
C GLU A 195 0.47 -7.20 4.83
N VAL A 196 -0.16 -6.42 3.97
CA VAL A 196 -0.19 -4.95 4.09
C VAL A 196 -0.99 -4.55 5.33
N GLY A 197 -0.44 -3.67 6.14
CA GLY A 197 -1.11 -3.15 7.33
C GLY A 197 -2.39 -2.36 7.06
N ASN A 198 -3.03 -1.88 8.14
CA ASN A 198 -4.28 -1.12 8.08
C ASN A 198 -5.48 -1.94 7.56
N SER A 199 -5.54 -3.23 7.87
CA SER A 199 -6.61 -4.16 7.41
C SER A 199 -8.03 -3.68 7.73
N GLY A 200 -8.22 -2.99 8.85
CA GLY A 200 -9.51 -2.39 9.24
C GLY A 200 -10.03 -1.26 8.33
N GLN A 201 -9.27 -0.82 7.34
CA GLN A 201 -9.68 0.24 6.40
C GLN A 201 -10.98 -0.09 5.65
N ALA A 202 -11.24 -1.36 5.35
CA ALA A 202 -12.46 -1.81 4.69
C ALA A 202 -13.73 -1.56 5.54
N ASN A 203 -13.59 -1.55 6.86
CA ASN A 203 -14.69 -1.40 7.81
C ASN A 203 -15.05 0.07 8.11
N ILE A 204 -14.37 1.03 7.46
CA ILE A 204 -14.65 2.45 7.64
C ILE A 204 -15.89 2.85 6.86
N ASN A 205 -16.91 3.32 7.57
CA ASN A 205 -18.10 3.90 6.98
C ASN A 205 -17.94 5.42 6.82
N TRP A 206 -18.07 5.91 5.59
CA TRP A 206 -17.88 7.32 5.26
C TRP A 206 -19.04 8.22 5.76
N GLY A 207 -20.24 7.66 5.94
CA GLY A 207 -21.42 8.30 6.54
C GLY A 207 -22.12 9.35 5.67
N LYS A 208 -21.43 10.05 4.77
CA LYS A 208 -22.02 11.07 3.90
C LYS A 208 -21.35 11.14 2.53
N ALA A 209 -22.12 11.50 1.51
CA ALA A 209 -21.65 11.65 0.13
C ALA A 209 -20.53 12.72 -0.01
N GLY A 210 -20.56 13.78 0.79
CA GLY A 210 -19.53 14.82 0.79
C GLY A 210 -18.12 14.28 1.04
N ARG A 211 -17.96 13.22 1.82
CA ARG A 211 -16.64 12.57 2.03
C ARG A 211 -16.09 11.97 0.74
N MET A 212 -16.95 11.43 -0.12
CA MET A 212 -16.55 10.93 -1.43
C MET A 212 -16.14 12.09 -2.36
N ARG A 213 -16.84 13.22 -2.28
CA ARG A 213 -16.46 14.46 -2.99
C ARG A 213 -15.08 14.95 -2.55
N TRP A 214 -14.76 14.94 -1.27
CA TRP A 214 -13.42 15.30 -0.76
C TRP A 214 -12.31 14.39 -1.28
N LYS A 215 -12.63 13.14 -1.63
CA LYS A 215 -11.71 12.19 -2.26
C LYS A 215 -11.55 12.39 -3.76
N GLY A 216 -12.31 13.29 -4.37
CA GLY A 216 -12.28 13.54 -5.80
C GLY A 216 -13.24 12.67 -6.62
N LYS A 217 -14.15 11.93 -5.97
CA LYS A 217 -15.19 11.16 -6.65
C LYS A 217 -16.43 12.04 -6.84
N ARG A 218 -16.86 12.22 -8.08
CA ARG A 218 -18.10 12.92 -8.44
C ARG A 218 -19.29 11.97 -8.39
N PRO A 219 -20.52 12.49 -8.23
CA PRO A 219 -21.73 11.67 -8.32
C PRO A 219 -21.83 10.96 -9.67
N SER A 220 -22.38 9.76 -9.66
CA SER A 220 -22.73 9.03 -10.88
C SER A 220 -24.21 8.70 -10.86
N VAL A 221 -24.86 8.83 -12.01
CA VAL A 221 -26.25 8.49 -12.22
C VAL A 221 -26.30 7.24 -13.11
N ARG A 222 -27.16 6.30 -12.78
CA ARG A 222 -27.40 5.12 -13.63
C ARG A 222 -28.13 5.57 -14.90
N GLY A 223 -27.77 5.00 -16.06
CA GLY A 223 -28.33 5.40 -17.35
C GLY A 223 -29.83 5.14 -17.52
N VAL A 224 -30.39 4.34 -16.61
CA VAL A 224 -31.83 3.94 -16.59
C VAL A 224 -32.61 4.70 -15.52
N ALA A 225 -32.02 5.67 -14.85
CA ALA A 225 -32.67 6.44 -13.78
C ALA A 225 -32.95 7.87 -14.21
#